data_a39c5de58e610129d633eb2647e95467
#
_entry.id   a39c5de58e610129d633eb2647e95467
#
_cell.length_a   1.000
_cell.length_b   1.000
_cell.length_c   1.000
_cell.angle_alpha   90.00
_cell.angle_beta   90.00
_cell.angle_gamma   90.00
#
_symmetry.space_group_name_H-M   'P 1'
#
loop_
_entity.id
_entity.type
_entity.pdbx_description
1 polymer ?
#
loop_
_entity_poly.entity_id
_entity_poly.type
_entity_poly.pdbx_seq_one_letter_code
_entity_poly.pdbx_strand_id
1 'polypeptide(L)'
;MRGNAALRAFSGYMIFFLAFLLRTVHFPGTSDKLALGAMIAAAGAGGFIGTGLGALLKARAPHLILFVLLCMSTVVTAVCAVFFGLWAALAVALVAAFGQVLAKLALDSIVQREVPEEVRSSTLAASETIHQLAWVAGGLAGLAMSITDSGVAGLGVAAAGLAATAFLLVASRRRRILAARSAR
;
A
#
# COMPACT_ATOMS: atom_id res chain seq x y z
N MET A 1 -7.99 -7.92 7.24
CA MET A 1 -8.59 -7.32 6.04
C MET A 1 -8.36 -5.82 5.89
N ARG A 2 -8.68 -4.94 6.86
CA ARG A 2 -8.56 -3.47 6.72
C ARG A 2 -7.17 -2.95 6.32
N GLY A 3 -6.12 -3.43 6.96
CA GLY A 3 -4.74 -2.99 6.65
C GLY A 3 -4.29 -3.38 5.23
N ASN A 4 -4.69 -4.55 4.76
CA ASN A 4 -4.39 -5.01 3.41
C ASN A 4 -5.17 -4.19 2.37
N ALA A 5 -6.46 -3.92 2.60
CA ALA A 5 -7.26 -3.06 1.73
C ALA A 5 -6.67 -1.64 1.62
N ALA A 6 -6.12 -1.09 2.72
CA ALA A 6 -5.45 0.21 2.68
C ALA A 6 -4.16 0.19 1.84
N LEU A 7 -3.32 -0.84 1.97
CA LEU A 7 -2.12 -1.00 1.14
C LEU A 7 -2.48 -1.21 -0.34
N ARG A 8 -3.59 -1.88 -0.61
CA ARG A 8 -4.11 -2.07 -1.96
C ARG A 8 -4.63 -0.75 -2.55
N ALA A 9 -5.40 0.02 -1.77
CA ALA A 9 -5.85 1.36 -2.17
C ALA A 9 -4.66 2.30 -2.39
N PHE A 10 -3.65 2.26 -1.52
CA PHE A 10 -2.42 3.03 -1.67
C PHE A 10 -1.67 2.70 -2.97
N SER A 11 -1.58 1.43 -3.33
CA SER A 11 -0.97 1.02 -4.61
C SER A 11 -1.74 1.57 -5.81
N GLY A 12 -3.08 1.47 -5.81
CA GLY A 12 -3.92 2.08 -6.85
C GLY A 12 -3.74 3.59 -6.93
N TYR A 13 -3.76 4.26 -5.78
CA TYR A 13 -3.52 5.69 -5.67
C TYR A 13 -2.18 6.08 -6.29
N MET A 14 -1.08 5.42 -5.93
CA MET A 14 0.26 5.76 -6.43
C MET A 14 0.39 5.57 -7.93
N ILE A 15 -0.17 4.49 -8.49
CA ILE A 15 -0.11 4.24 -9.94
C ILE A 15 -0.73 5.41 -10.71
N PHE A 16 -1.97 5.77 -10.39
CA PHE A 16 -2.66 6.83 -11.14
C PHE A 16 -2.13 8.22 -10.79
N PHE A 17 -1.87 8.50 -9.52
CA PHE A 17 -1.32 9.78 -9.10
C PHE A 17 0.02 10.08 -9.79
N LEU A 18 0.99 9.19 -9.72
CA LEU A 18 2.31 9.42 -10.30
C LEU A 18 2.28 9.44 -11.84
N ALA A 19 1.49 8.54 -12.47
CA ALA A 19 1.39 8.50 -13.92
C ALA A 19 0.78 9.79 -14.50
N PHE A 20 -0.22 10.36 -13.83
CA PHE A 20 -0.86 11.59 -14.31
C PHE A 20 -0.10 12.85 -13.87
N LEU A 21 0.55 12.84 -12.71
CA LEU A 21 1.40 13.93 -12.25
C LEU A 21 2.57 14.21 -13.22
N LEU A 22 3.13 13.18 -13.86
CA LEU A 22 4.18 13.32 -14.88
C LEU A 22 3.75 14.09 -16.13
N ARG A 23 2.46 14.36 -16.32
CA ARG A 23 2.00 15.21 -17.44
C ARG A 23 2.26 16.68 -17.20
N THR A 24 2.34 17.09 -15.95
CA THR A 24 2.47 18.49 -15.53
C THR A 24 3.78 18.78 -14.84
N VAL A 25 4.29 17.82 -14.06
CA VAL A 25 5.56 17.96 -13.32
C VAL A 25 6.70 17.29 -14.09
N HIS A 26 7.64 18.12 -14.53
CA HIS A 26 8.83 17.69 -15.25
C HIS A 26 10.03 17.67 -14.30
N PHE A 27 10.80 16.57 -14.33
CA PHE A 27 12.00 16.46 -13.50
C PHE A 27 13.22 16.98 -14.26
N PRO A 28 13.99 17.95 -13.70
CA PRO A 28 15.18 18.49 -14.36
C PRO A 28 16.15 17.39 -14.78
N GLY A 29 16.63 17.47 -16.02
CA GLY A 29 17.60 16.53 -16.58
C GLY A 29 17.05 15.14 -16.97
N THR A 30 15.74 14.91 -16.89
CA THR A 30 15.14 13.62 -17.22
C THR A 30 13.94 13.82 -18.14
N SER A 31 13.86 13.09 -19.26
CA SER A 31 12.67 13.13 -20.11
C SER A 31 11.50 12.39 -19.44
N ASP A 32 10.26 12.84 -19.73
CA ASP A 32 9.04 12.24 -19.14
C ASP A 32 8.93 10.74 -19.43
N LYS A 33 9.36 10.31 -20.62
CA LYS A 33 9.38 8.89 -21.00
C LYS A 33 10.35 8.07 -20.14
N LEU A 34 11.54 8.63 -19.85
CA LEU A 34 12.50 7.98 -18.97
C LEU A 34 12.02 7.96 -17.52
N ALA A 35 11.42 9.06 -17.03
CA ALA A 35 10.85 9.11 -15.70
C ALA A 35 9.73 8.06 -15.52
N LEU A 36 8.82 7.96 -16.48
CA LEU A 36 7.76 6.95 -16.48
C LEU A 36 8.32 5.53 -16.54
N GLY A 37 9.28 5.27 -17.44
CA GLY A 37 9.96 3.98 -17.54
C GLY A 37 10.65 3.58 -16.24
N ALA A 38 11.36 4.53 -15.61
CA ALA A 38 12.00 4.31 -14.32
C ALA A 38 11.00 4.00 -13.19
N MET A 39 9.83 4.67 -13.16
CA MET A 39 8.77 4.38 -12.19
C MET A 39 8.19 2.98 -12.40
N ILE A 40 7.95 2.56 -13.65
CA ILE A 40 7.50 1.20 -13.97
C ILE A 40 8.54 0.18 -13.53
N ALA A 41 9.82 0.44 -13.80
CA ALA A 41 10.92 -0.43 -13.39
C ALA A 41 11.04 -0.51 -11.85
N ALA A 42 10.90 0.61 -11.14
CA ALA A 42 10.91 0.66 -9.68
C ALA A 42 9.73 -0.13 -9.08
N ALA A 43 8.53 0.03 -9.63
CA ALA A 43 7.36 -0.76 -9.22
C ALA A 43 7.55 -2.26 -9.52
N GLY A 44 8.09 -2.61 -10.69
CA GLY A 44 8.44 -3.99 -11.04
C GLY A 44 9.45 -4.61 -10.06
N ALA A 45 10.51 -3.86 -9.74
CA ALA A 45 11.53 -4.27 -8.77
C ALA A 45 10.91 -4.48 -7.37
N GLY A 46 10.05 -3.55 -6.92
CA GLY A 46 9.33 -3.66 -5.66
C GLY A 46 8.47 -4.92 -5.60
N GLY A 47 7.72 -5.21 -6.64
CA GLY A 47 6.91 -6.43 -6.76
C GLY A 47 7.76 -7.70 -6.73
N PHE A 48 8.85 -7.73 -7.47
CA PHE A 48 9.78 -8.85 -7.51
C PHE A 48 10.42 -9.12 -6.14
N ILE A 49 10.94 -8.08 -5.48
CA ILE A 49 11.50 -8.17 -4.12
C ILE A 49 10.42 -8.64 -3.13
N GLY A 50 9.19 -8.12 -3.24
CA GLY A 50 8.06 -8.51 -2.40
C GLY A 50 7.72 -9.98 -2.54
N THR A 51 7.72 -10.52 -3.75
CA THR A 51 7.48 -11.95 -4.02
C THR A 51 8.59 -12.83 -3.43
N GLY A 52 9.86 -12.46 -3.68
CA GLY A 52 11.01 -13.19 -3.16
C GLY A 52 11.04 -13.23 -1.63
N LEU A 53 10.82 -12.07 -1.00
CA LEU A 53 10.78 -11.97 0.46
C LEU A 53 9.59 -12.73 1.05
N GLY A 54 8.43 -12.69 0.39
CA GLY A 54 7.25 -13.46 0.79
C GLY A 54 7.50 -14.96 0.81
N ALA A 55 8.21 -15.48 -0.20
CA ALA A 55 8.62 -16.88 -0.26
C ALA A 55 9.58 -17.27 0.89
N LEU A 56 10.54 -16.38 1.22
CA LEU A 56 11.49 -16.60 2.31
C LEU A 56 10.84 -16.55 3.70
N LEU A 57 9.96 -15.57 3.92
CA LEU A 57 9.30 -15.38 5.21
C LEU A 57 8.27 -16.47 5.52
N LYS A 58 7.79 -17.23 4.51
CA LYS A 58 6.76 -18.28 4.63
C LYS A 58 5.58 -17.84 5.52
N ALA A 59 5.30 -16.56 5.52
CA ALA A 59 4.26 -15.88 6.29
C ALA A 59 4.24 -16.26 7.79
N ARG A 60 5.40 -16.34 8.43
CA ARG A 60 5.52 -16.76 9.85
C ARG A 60 4.76 -15.90 10.84
N ALA A 61 4.57 -14.60 10.53
CA ALA A 61 3.83 -13.66 11.36
C ALA A 61 3.03 -12.69 10.49
N PRO A 62 1.97 -13.14 9.79
CA PRO A 62 1.32 -12.35 8.75
C PRO A 62 0.70 -11.05 9.26
N HIS A 63 0.16 -11.04 10.49
CA HIS A 63 -0.38 -9.82 11.09
C HIS A 63 0.70 -8.77 11.39
N LEU A 64 1.89 -9.22 11.82
CA LEU A 64 3.03 -8.33 12.04
C LEU A 64 3.54 -7.78 10.71
N ILE A 65 3.66 -8.63 9.69
CA ILE A 65 4.07 -8.22 8.34
C ILE A 65 3.15 -7.11 7.83
N LEU A 66 1.84 -7.28 7.90
CA LEU A 66 0.87 -6.26 7.48
C LEU A 66 1.03 -4.94 8.22
N PHE A 67 1.25 -4.99 9.54
CA PHE A 67 1.45 -3.80 10.34
C PHE A 67 2.76 -3.08 10.01
N VAL A 68 3.86 -3.82 9.88
CA VAL A 68 5.18 -3.28 9.50
C VAL A 68 5.12 -2.64 8.12
N LEU A 69 4.49 -3.30 7.14
CA LEU A 69 4.31 -2.76 5.79
C LEU A 69 3.52 -1.44 5.80
N LEU A 70 2.46 -1.38 6.60
CA LEU A 70 1.65 -0.17 6.71
C LEU A 70 2.46 0.99 7.32
N CYS A 71 3.21 0.73 8.40
CA CYS A 71 4.08 1.72 9.02
C CYS A 71 5.22 2.16 8.08
N MET A 72 5.88 1.20 7.42
CA MET A 72 6.95 1.48 6.46
C MET A 72 6.43 2.33 5.29
N SER A 73 5.32 1.95 4.67
CA SER A 73 4.71 2.72 3.58
C SER A 73 4.35 4.13 4.03
N THR A 74 3.80 4.29 5.25
CA THR A 74 3.47 5.60 5.82
C THR A 74 4.71 6.48 5.97
N VAL A 75 5.76 5.94 6.60
CA VAL A 75 7.00 6.71 6.86
C VAL A 75 7.69 7.08 5.56
N VAL A 76 7.87 6.12 4.65
CA VAL A 76 8.53 6.40 3.36
C VAL A 76 7.74 7.44 2.56
N THR A 77 6.41 7.31 2.49
CA THR A 77 5.59 8.27 1.75
C THR A 77 5.62 9.65 2.38
N ALA A 78 5.62 9.76 3.71
CA ALA A 78 5.72 11.03 4.42
C ALA A 78 7.09 11.71 4.19
N VAL A 79 8.17 10.96 4.28
CA VAL A 79 9.52 11.48 3.98
C VAL A 79 9.63 11.92 2.53
N CYS A 80 9.13 11.11 1.59
CA CYS A 80 9.13 11.45 0.17
C CYS A 80 8.21 12.64 -0.17
N ALA A 81 7.19 12.92 0.63
CA ALA A 81 6.37 14.12 0.48
C ALA A 81 7.17 15.39 0.82
N VAL A 82 8.04 15.34 1.83
CA VAL A 82 8.89 16.48 2.22
C VAL A 82 10.01 16.71 1.19
N PHE A 83 10.62 15.64 0.69
CA PHE A 83 11.75 15.70 -0.27
C PHE A 83 11.30 15.30 -1.67
N PHE A 84 10.19 15.89 -2.15
CA PHE A 84 9.62 15.49 -3.43
C PHE A 84 10.59 15.72 -4.60
N GLY A 85 10.76 14.69 -5.41
CA GLY A 85 11.62 14.68 -6.59
C GLY A 85 11.54 13.30 -7.27
N LEU A 86 12.30 13.13 -8.36
CA LEU A 86 12.29 11.86 -9.11
C LEU A 86 12.62 10.65 -8.21
N TRP A 87 13.66 10.74 -7.40
CA TRP A 87 14.07 9.65 -6.51
C TRP A 87 13.01 9.32 -5.45
N ALA A 88 12.32 10.35 -4.94
CA ALA A 88 11.21 10.16 -4.02
C ALA A 88 10.04 9.43 -4.70
N ALA A 89 9.70 9.82 -5.93
CA ALA A 89 8.65 9.16 -6.71
C ALA A 89 9.00 7.68 -7.00
N LEU A 90 10.26 7.40 -7.38
CA LEU A 90 10.73 6.02 -7.58
C LEU A 90 10.67 5.19 -6.30
N ALA A 91 11.11 5.76 -5.17
CA ALA A 91 11.08 5.08 -3.87
C ALA A 91 9.64 4.74 -3.45
N VAL A 92 8.70 5.66 -3.62
CA VAL A 92 7.29 5.42 -3.28
C VAL A 92 6.65 4.40 -4.23
N ALA A 93 6.96 4.45 -5.54
CA ALA A 93 6.48 3.46 -6.51
C ALA A 93 6.96 2.04 -6.14
N LEU A 94 8.25 1.91 -5.80
CA LEU A 94 8.84 0.64 -5.34
C LEU A 94 8.14 0.13 -4.07
N VAL A 95 8.02 0.99 -3.04
CA VAL A 95 7.43 0.62 -1.75
C VAL A 95 5.95 0.28 -1.88
N ALA A 96 5.19 0.99 -2.73
CA ALA A 96 3.79 0.70 -2.98
C ALA A 96 3.61 -0.69 -3.62
N ALA A 97 4.41 -1.02 -4.63
CA ALA A 97 4.37 -2.33 -5.29
C ALA A 97 4.86 -3.46 -4.37
N PHE A 98 5.96 -3.24 -3.65
CA PHE A 98 6.47 -4.17 -2.64
C PHE A 98 5.42 -4.47 -1.56
N GLY A 99 4.85 -3.41 -0.97
CA GLY A 99 3.89 -3.50 0.11
C GLY A 99 2.62 -4.25 -0.28
N GLN A 100 2.07 -3.97 -1.48
CA GLN A 100 0.86 -4.66 -1.93
C GLN A 100 1.07 -6.14 -2.19
N VAL A 101 2.22 -6.53 -2.79
CA VAL A 101 2.51 -7.94 -3.09
C VAL A 101 2.69 -8.73 -1.80
N LEU A 102 3.53 -8.22 -0.90
CA LEU A 102 3.80 -8.91 0.37
C LEU A 102 2.57 -8.92 1.29
N ALA A 103 1.77 -7.86 1.28
CA ALA A 103 0.50 -7.82 2.02
C ALA A 103 -0.51 -8.84 1.50
N LYS A 104 -0.60 -9.05 0.17
CA LYS A 104 -1.44 -10.10 -0.41
C LYS A 104 -0.99 -11.47 0.05
N LEU A 105 0.29 -11.79 -0.05
CA LEU A 105 0.83 -13.08 0.40
C LEU A 105 0.59 -13.33 1.90
N ALA A 106 0.72 -12.29 2.72
CA ALA A 106 0.41 -12.37 4.15
C ALA A 106 -1.08 -12.65 4.39
N LEU A 107 -1.98 -12.00 3.65
CA LEU A 107 -3.42 -12.25 3.77
C LEU A 107 -3.80 -13.67 3.34
N ASP A 108 -3.30 -14.13 2.19
CA ASP A 108 -3.56 -15.48 1.69
C ASP A 108 -3.12 -16.52 2.73
N SER A 109 -1.98 -16.29 3.40
CA SER A 109 -1.52 -17.14 4.50
C SER A 109 -2.44 -17.09 5.73
N ILE A 110 -3.03 -15.94 6.09
CA ILE A 110 -4.02 -15.84 7.17
C ILE A 110 -5.25 -16.67 6.82
N VAL A 111 -5.78 -16.50 5.61
CA VAL A 111 -6.98 -17.22 5.17
C VAL A 111 -6.74 -18.74 5.17
N GLN A 112 -5.58 -19.18 4.67
CA GLN A 112 -5.23 -20.61 4.66
C GLN A 112 -5.13 -21.23 6.04
N ARG A 113 -4.75 -20.47 7.07
CA ARG A 113 -4.55 -20.95 8.44
C ARG A 113 -5.78 -20.83 9.33
N GLU A 114 -6.55 -19.76 9.16
CA GLU A 114 -7.62 -19.37 10.10
C GLU A 114 -9.01 -19.69 9.57
N VAL A 115 -9.16 -19.98 8.26
CA VAL A 115 -10.46 -20.22 7.64
C VAL A 115 -10.65 -21.72 7.37
N PRO A 116 -11.80 -22.32 7.80
CA PRO A 116 -12.14 -23.70 7.48
C PRO A 116 -12.15 -23.96 5.98
N GLU A 117 -11.83 -25.19 5.59
CA GLU A 117 -11.64 -25.58 4.18
C GLU A 117 -12.90 -25.36 3.35
N GLU A 118 -14.07 -25.61 3.93
CA GLU A 118 -15.39 -25.54 3.25
C GLU A 118 -15.72 -24.13 2.76
N VAL A 119 -15.24 -23.09 3.45
CA VAL A 119 -15.54 -21.68 3.12
C VAL A 119 -14.30 -20.91 2.65
N ARG A 120 -13.15 -21.58 2.51
CA ARG A 120 -11.87 -20.91 2.18
C ARG A 120 -11.89 -20.29 0.79
N SER A 121 -12.42 -21.00 -0.21
CA SER A 121 -12.49 -20.49 -1.58
C SER A 121 -13.38 -19.26 -1.69
N SER A 122 -14.55 -19.28 -1.05
CA SER A 122 -15.47 -18.15 -1.03
C SER A 122 -14.89 -16.95 -0.27
N THR A 123 -14.17 -17.20 0.82
CA THR A 123 -13.47 -16.13 1.59
C THR A 123 -12.35 -15.49 0.75
N LEU A 124 -11.57 -16.27 0.01
CA LEU A 124 -10.55 -15.74 -0.89
C LEU A 124 -11.19 -14.93 -2.02
N ALA A 125 -12.25 -15.39 -2.65
CA ALA A 125 -12.96 -14.67 -3.69
C ALA A 125 -13.55 -13.35 -3.18
N ALA A 126 -14.21 -13.36 -2.03
CA ALA A 126 -14.74 -12.14 -1.40
C ALA A 126 -13.63 -11.15 -1.02
N SER A 127 -12.50 -11.64 -0.50
CA SER A 127 -11.37 -10.80 -0.16
C SER A 127 -10.74 -10.16 -1.41
N GLU A 128 -10.62 -10.89 -2.52
CA GLU A 128 -10.11 -10.36 -3.78
C GLU A 128 -11.02 -9.25 -4.33
N THR A 129 -12.35 -9.44 -4.29
CA THR A 129 -13.31 -8.41 -4.70
C THR A 129 -13.14 -7.13 -3.89
N ILE A 130 -13.03 -7.22 -2.55
CA ILE A 130 -12.80 -6.06 -1.67
C ILE A 130 -11.48 -5.38 -2.03
N HIS A 131 -10.43 -6.14 -2.32
CA HIS A 131 -9.12 -5.59 -2.69
C HIS A 131 -9.16 -4.89 -4.04
N GLN A 132 -9.86 -5.42 -5.02
CA GLN A 132 -10.02 -4.76 -6.32
C GLN A 132 -10.82 -3.46 -6.19
N LEU A 133 -11.90 -3.46 -5.42
CA LEU A 133 -12.65 -2.24 -5.12
C LEU A 133 -11.80 -1.20 -4.39
N ALA A 134 -11.00 -1.62 -3.40
CA ALA A 134 -10.07 -0.73 -2.70
C ALA A 134 -9.03 -0.14 -3.67
N TRP A 135 -8.49 -0.95 -4.58
CA TRP A 135 -7.54 -0.51 -5.60
C TRP A 135 -8.15 0.53 -6.54
N VAL A 136 -9.36 0.27 -7.04
CA VAL A 136 -10.09 1.21 -7.90
C VAL A 136 -10.39 2.52 -7.17
N ALA A 137 -10.89 2.45 -5.92
CA ALA A 137 -11.18 3.63 -5.11
C ALA A 137 -9.90 4.46 -4.85
N GLY A 138 -8.79 3.79 -4.52
CA GLY A 138 -7.48 4.43 -4.40
C GLY A 138 -7.03 5.07 -5.71
N GLY A 139 -7.18 4.37 -6.83
CA GLY A 139 -6.85 4.87 -8.15
C GLY A 139 -7.63 6.14 -8.52
N LEU A 140 -8.93 6.15 -8.29
CA LEU A 140 -9.78 7.33 -8.51
C LEU A 140 -9.36 8.51 -7.61
N ALA A 141 -9.05 8.25 -6.34
CA ALA A 141 -8.54 9.27 -5.43
C ALA A 141 -7.16 9.80 -5.90
N GLY A 142 -6.27 8.94 -6.38
CA GLY A 142 -4.98 9.33 -6.94
C GLY A 142 -5.11 10.16 -8.21
N LEU A 143 -6.04 9.78 -9.09
CA LEU A 143 -6.36 10.55 -10.29
C LEU A 143 -6.93 11.94 -9.93
N ALA A 144 -7.86 12.01 -8.98
CA ALA A 144 -8.40 13.29 -8.51
C ALA A 144 -7.31 14.17 -7.89
N MET A 145 -6.40 13.56 -7.12
CA MET A 145 -5.28 14.29 -6.51
C MET A 145 -4.24 14.78 -7.52
N SER A 146 -4.09 14.11 -8.66
CA SER A 146 -3.16 14.57 -9.72
C SER A 146 -3.55 15.92 -10.34
N ILE A 147 -4.82 16.33 -10.21
CA ILE A 147 -5.30 17.64 -10.69
C ILE A 147 -4.68 18.81 -9.91
N THR A 148 -4.14 18.56 -8.71
CA THR A 148 -3.48 19.59 -7.89
C THR A 148 -2.09 19.98 -8.41
N ASP A 149 -1.53 19.24 -9.35
CA ASP A 149 -0.17 19.40 -9.90
C ASP A 149 0.94 19.47 -8.85
N SER A 150 0.66 18.94 -7.65
CA SER A 150 1.56 18.99 -6.50
C SER A 150 1.92 17.61 -5.99
N GLY A 151 3.15 17.19 -6.25
CA GLY A 151 3.69 15.93 -5.72
C GLY A 151 3.71 15.89 -4.19
N VAL A 152 4.03 17.02 -3.55
CA VAL A 152 4.04 17.16 -2.09
C VAL A 152 2.64 16.95 -1.50
N ALA A 153 1.62 17.62 -2.08
CA ALA A 153 0.24 17.49 -1.62
C ALA A 153 -0.28 16.06 -1.79
N GLY A 154 -0.05 15.44 -2.95
CA GLY A 154 -0.51 14.08 -3.23
C GLY A 154 0.14 13.03 -2.33
N LEU A 155 1.46 13.08 -2.14
CA LEU A 155 2.14 12.18 -1.21
C LEU A 155 1.75 12.46 0.25
N GLY A 156 1.53 13.72 0.61
CA GLY A 156 1.05 14.11 1.94
C GLY A 156 -0.33 13.52 2.27
N VAL A 157 -1.28 13.61 1.35
CA VAL A 157 -2.62 13.01 1.48
C VAL A 157 -2.54 11.49 1.60
N ALA A 158 -1.71 10.85 0.78
CA ALA A 158 -1.51 9.41 0.85
C ALA A 158 -0.91 8.98 2.19
N ALA A 159 0.13 9.67 2.66
CA ALA A 159 0.75 9.41 3.97
C ALA A 159 -0.25 9.59 5.11
N ALA A 160 -1.07 10.65 5.08
CA ALA A 160 -2.11 10.90 6.06
C ALA A 160 -3.17 9.77 6.08
N GLY A 161 -3.60 9.30 4.91
CA GLY A 161 -4.55 8.17 4.79
C GLY A 161 -3.99 6.86 5.36
N LEU A 162 -2.72 6.55 5.07
CA LEU A 162 -2.03 5.39 5.65
C LEU A 162 -1.87 5.53 7.17
N ALA A 163 -1.44 6.70 7.66
CA ALA A 163 -1.29 6.99 9.08
C ALA A 163 -2.63 6.86 9.83
N ALA A 164 -3.70 7.42 9.28
CA ALA A 164 -5.05 7.28 9.85
C ALA A 164 -5.47 5.81 9.94
N THR A 165 -5.20 5.02 8.89
CA THR A 165 -5.50 3.58 8.90
C THR A 165 -4.69 2.84 9.96
N ALA A 166 -3.38 3.12 10.09
CA ALA A 166 -2.52 2.53 11.11
C ALA A 166 -3.03 2.87 12.52
N PHE A 167 -3.37 4.13 12.75
CA PHE A 167 -3.94 4.59 14.02
C PHE A 167 -5.25 3.88 14.37
N LEU A 168 -6.18 3.79 13.42
CA LEU A 168 -7.46 3.10 13.61
C LEU A 168 -7.30 1.62 13.93
N LEU A 169 -6.32 0.95 13.30
CA LEU A 169 -6.00 -0.46 13.58
C LEU A 169 -5.47 -0.64 15.01
N VAL A 170 -4.55 0.22 15.44
CA VAL A 170 -3.99 0.19 16.81
C VAL A 170 -5.08 0.50 17.84
N ALA A 171 -5.88 1.56 17.60
CA ALA A 171 -6.96 1.96 18.49
C ALA A 171 -8.03 0.86 18.64
N SER A 172 -8.40 0.20 17.53
CA SER A 172 -9.39 -0.89 17.55
C SER A 172 -8.86 -2.11 18.30
N ARG A 173 -7.56 -2.44 18.15
CA ARG A 173 -6.92 -3.54 18.87
C ARG A 173 -6.87 -3.25 20.38
N ARG A 174 -6.50 -2.02 20.75
CA ARG A 174 -6.46 -1.58 22.15
C ARG A 174 -7.84 -1.66 22.84
N ARG A 175 -8.89 -1.21 22.14
CA ARG A 175 -10.28 -1.30 22.65
C ARG A 175 -10.70 -2.75 22.89
N ARG A 176 -10.36 -3.71 22.01
CA ARG A 176 -10.68 -5.13 22.19
C ARG A 176 -9.97 -5.73 23.40
N ILE A 177 -8.69 -5.39 23.62
CA ILE A 177 -7.93 -5.87 24.79
C ILE A 177 -8.52 -5.34 26.10
N LEU A 178 -8.90 -4.06 26.15
CA LEU A 178 -9.52 -3.46 27.33
C LEU A 178 -10.90 -4.08 27.62
N ALA A 179 -11.73 -4.28 26.61
CA ALA A 179 -13.04 -4.94 26.76
C ALA A 179 -12.92 -6.39 27.26
N ALA A 180 -11.89 -7.13 26.79
CA ALA A 180 -11.63 -8.49 27.27
C ALA A 180 -11.11 -8.53 28.72
N ARG A 181 -10.45 -7.46 29.20
CA ARG A 181 -10.02 -7.34 30.60
C ARG A 181 -11.14 -6.97 31.56
N SER A 182 -12.11 -6.16 31.13
CA SER A 182 -13.25 -5.77 31.96
C SER A 182 -14.34 -6.86 32.08
N ALA A 183 -14.28 -7.90 31.25
CA ALA A 183 -15.18 -9.06 31.27
C ALA A 183 -14.67 -10.24 32.14
N ARG A 184 -13.49 -10.10 32.75
CA ARG A 184 -12.91 -11.04 33.70
C ARG A 184 -12.98 -10.53 35.12
#